data_415a56a55ff7d417c9a65cd2aee18df2
#
_entry.id   415a56a55ff7d417c9a65cd2aee18df2
#
_cell.length_a   1.000
_cell.length_b   1.000
_cell.length_c   1.000
_cell.angle_alpha   90.00
_cell.angle_beta   90.00
_cell.angle_gamma   90.00
#
_symmetry.space_group_name_H-M   'P 1'
#
loop_
_entity.id
_entity.type
_entity.pdbx_description
1 polymer ?
#
loop_
_entity_poly.entity_id
_entity_poly.type
_entity_poly.pdbx_seq_one_letter_code
_entity_poly.pdbx_strand_id
1 'polypeptide(L)'
;MAKLITKEQMAEQESYIMKLKEENMRYAAQNGHAKLALTETYGCQQNENDTERIRGMLRQAGFDFTDDSNKADVVIYNTCAVRENAEQKVFGRLGILKHIKEERKDMVIGVCGCMVQQEHITEKIKKVHEHVDLVFGTHALYKMPELLYRAIHEKKTVVDIDSSDGAIAEDIPIMRDDD
;
A
#
# COMPACT_ATOMS: atom_id res chain seq x y z
N MET A 1 18.61 -17.00 0.75
CA MET A 1 18.84 -16.25 2.00
C MET A 1 18.21 -14.90 1.93
N ALA A 2 17.42 -14.57 2.93
CA ALA A 2 16.84 -13.25 3.06
C ALA A 2 17.96 -12.24 3.38
N LYS A 3 18.02 -11.14 2.62
CA LYS A 3 18.95 -10.04 2.92
C LYS A 3 18.33 -9.14 3.98
N LEU A 4 19.12 -8.83 5.00
CA LEU A 4 18.74 -7.81 5.99
C LEU A 4 18.71 -6.44 5.32
N ILE A 5 17.73 -5.64 5.69
CA ILE A 5 17.62 -4.27 5.21
C ILE A 5 18.68 -3.43 5.91
N THR A 6 19.46 -2.69 5.13
CA THR A 6 20.53 -1.86 5.67
C THR A 6 19.98 -0.60 6.33
N LYS A 7 20.79 0.00 7.22
CA LYS A 7 20.45 1.30 7.81
C LYS A 7 20.25 2.38 6.76
N GLU A 8 21.00 2.32 5.67
CA GLU A 8 20.88 3.25 4.54
C GLU A 8 19.54 3.11 3.84
N GLN A 9 19.09 1.87 3.62
CA GLN A 9 17.77 1.60 3.04
C GLN A 9 16.64 2.10 3.94
N MET A 10 16.77 1.91 5.25
CA MET A 10 15.78 2.42 6.21
C MET A 10 15.75 3.94 6.25
N ALA A 11 16.93 4.58 6.23
CA ALA A 11 17.03 6.05 6.19
C ALA A 11 16.41 6.62 4.92
N GLU A 12 16.57 5.94 3.78
CA GLU A 12 15.92 6.32 2.53
C GLU A 12 14.40 6.29 2.67
N GLN A 13 13.85 5.22 3.28
CA GLN A 13 12.41 5.13 3.48
C GLN A 13 11.88 6.20 4.45
N GLU A 14 12.62 6.51 5.50
CA GLU A 14 12.28 7.62 6.39
C GLU A 14 12.22 8.96 5.65
N SER A 15 13.14 9.16 4.70
CA SER A 15 13.13 10.34 3.82
C SER A 15 11.83 10.44 3.03
N TYR A 16 11.33 9.33 2.48
CA TYR A 16 10.05 9.31 1.77
C TYR A 16 8.86 9.53 2.70
N ILE A 17 8.89 8.99 3.91
CA ILE A 17 7.86 9.26 4.92
C ILE A 17 7.79 10.75 5.22
N MET A 18 8.94 11.40 5.38
CA MET A 18 8.99 12.85 5.64
C MET A 18 8.46 13.68 4.46
N LYS A 19 8.78 13.28 3.24
CA LYS A 19 8.25 13.95 2.04
C LYS A 19 6.73 13.83 1.96
N LEU A 20 6.20 12.64 2.20
CA LEU A 20 4.75 12.42 2.23
C LEU A 20 4.08 13.22 3.35
N LYS A 21 4.69 13.22 4.52
CA LYS A 21 4.18 13.97 5.67
C LYS A 21 4.09 15.46 5.37
N GLU A 22 5.14 16.02 4.77
CA GLU A 22 5.15 17.43 4.40
C GLU A 22 4.03 17.77 3.43
N GLU A 23 3.84 16.96 2.39
CA GLU A 23 2.76 17.13 1.42
C GLU A 23 1.38 17.02 2.08
N ASN A 24 1.21 16.04 2.97
CA ASN A 24 -0.06 15.80 3.65
C ASN A 24 -0.38 16.89 4.67
N MET A 25 0.63 17.46 5.31
CA MET A 25 0.44 18.60 6.20
C MET A 25 -0.01 19.85 5.44
N ARG A 26 0.56 20.09 4.26
CA ARG A 26 0.11 21.18 3.38
C ARG A 26 -1.33 20.97 2.93
N TYR A 27 -1.68 19.76 2.55
CA TYR A 27 -3.05 19.41 2.18
C TYR A 27 -4.01 19.67 3.35
N ALA A 28 -3.67 19.23 4.56
CA ALA A 28 -4.49 19.40 5.74
C ALA A 28 -4.69 20.89 6.07
N ALA A 29 -3.64 21.69 5.92
CA ALA A 29 -3.73 23.14 6.14
C ALA A 29 -4.68 23.83 5.15
N GLN A 30 -4.69 23.36 3.89
CA GLN A 30 -5.55 23.93 2.84
C GLN A 30 -7.00 23.44 2.91
N ASN A 31 -7.22 22.21 3.37
CA ASN A 31 -8.53 21.55 3.30
C ASN A 31 -9.22 21.38 4.66
N GLY A 32 -8.53 21.64 5.76
CA GLY A 32 -9.09 21.53 7.11
C GLY A 32 -9.16 20.10 7.66
N HIS A 33 -8.65 19.11 6.93
CA HIS A 33 -8.59 17.72 7.36
C HIS A 33 -7.43 17.00 6.65
N ALA A 34 -6.91 15.94 7.28
CA ALA A 34 -5.85 15.13 6.69
C ALA A 34 -6.39 14.24 5.57
N LYS A 35 -5.51 13.81 4.67
CA LYS A 35 -5.84 12.75 3.71
C LYS A 35 -6.14 11.46 4.45
N LEU A 36 -7.06 10.67 3.91
CA LEU A 36 -7.56 9.45 4.52
C LEU A 36 -7.04 8.22 3.79
N ALA A 37 -6.57 7.24 4.55
CA ALA A 37 -6.15 5.94 4.04
C ALA A 37 -7.13 4.86 4.50
N LEU A 38 -7.36 3.90 3.62
CA LEU A 38 -8.13 2.70 3.93
C LEU A 38 -7.24 1.50 3.67
N THR A 39 -7.15 0.62 4.67
CA THR A 39 -6.40 -0.63 4.55
C THR A 39 -7.32 -1.80 4.87
N GLU A 40 -7.28 -2.83 4.05
CA GLU A 40 -8.02 -4.07 4.29
C GLU A 40 -7.09 -5.27 4.13
N THR A 41 -7.34 -6.30 4.94
CA THR A 41 -6.57 -7.53 4.92
C THR A 41 -7.45 -8.69 4.46
N TYR A 42 -7.00 -9.40 3.45
CA TYR A 42 -7.65 -10.61 2.95
C TYR A 42 -6.68 -11.78 3.12
N GLY A 43 -6.61 -12.33 4.34
CA GLY A 43 -5.64 -13.39 4.56
C GLY A 43 -5.55 -13.89 5.98
N CYS A 44 -4.34 -14.28 6.37
CA CYS A 44 -4.02 -14.87 7.66
C CYS A 44 -3.45 -13.84 8.65
N GLN A 45 -3.07 -14.28 9.84
CA GLN A 45 -2.50 -13.42 10.87
C GLN A 45 -1.24 -12.68 10.40
N GLN A 46 -0.42 -13.31 9.56
CA GLN A 46 0.76 -12.65 9.02
C GLN A 46 0.38 -11.45 8.13
N ASN A 47 -0.67 -11.58 7.34
CA ASN A 47 -1.16 -10.45 6.53
C ASN A 47 -1.67 -9.32 7.42
N GLU A 48 -2.33 -9.64 8.54
CA GLU A 48 -2.79 -8.61 9.48
C GLU A 48 -1.62 -7.89 10.13
N ASN A 49 -0.56 -8.59 10.51
CA ASN A 49 0.66 -7.98 11.05
C ASN A 49 1.31 -7.04 10.02
N ASP A 50 1.36 -7.47 8.77
CA ASP A 50 1.90 -6.63 7.69
C ASP A 50 1.04 -5.39 7.44
N THR A 51 -0.28 -5.52 7.53
CA THR A 51 -1.19 -4.38 7.43
C THR A 51 -0.98 -3.38 8.55
N GLU A 52 -0.75 -3.85 9.78
CA GLU A 52 -0.43 -2.97 10.91
C GLU A 52 0.86 -2.16 10.65
N ARG A 53 1.87 -2.79 10.04
CA ARG A 53 3.10 -2.09 9.65
C ARG A 53 2.83 -1.02 8.59
N ILE A 54 2.02 -1.34 7.60
CA ILE A 54 1.59 -0.40 6.55
C ILE A 54 0.86 0.78 7.20
N ARG A 55 -0.07 0.52 8.10
CA ARG A 55 -0.80 1.57 8.82
C ARG A 55 0.14 2.46 9.63
N GLY A 56 1.12 1.87 10.32
CA GLY A 56 2.12 2.62 11.06
C GLY A 56 2.89 3.58 10.16
N MET A 57 3.34 3.13 9.00
CA MET A 57 4.05 3.97 8.04
C MET A 57 3.15 5.08 7.47
N LEU A 58 1.89 4.76 7.16
CA LEU A 58 0.92 5.75 6.67
C LEU A 58 0.63 6.82 7.73
N ARG A 59 0.50 6.42 8.99
CA ARG A 59 0.31 7.36 10.09
C ARG A 59 1.49 8.31 10.23
N GLN A 60 2.71 7.78 10.18
CA GLN A 60 3.93 8.60 10.21
C GLN A 60 3.99 9.56 9.02
N ALA A 61 3.44 9.16 7.89
CA ALA A 61 3.38 9.98 6.68
C ALA A 61 2.25 11.02 6.69
N GLY A 62 1.48 11.12 7.78
CA GLY A 62 0.45 12.15 7.95
C GLY A 62 -0.94 11.78 7.46
N PHE A 63 -1.21 10.51 7.22
CA PHE A 63 -2.56 10.04 6.86
C PHE A 63 -3.39 9.76 8.11
N ASP A 64 -4.68 10.07 8.06
CA ASP A 64 -5.69 9.50 8.95
C ASP A 64 -6.33 8.31 8.27
N PHE A 65 -7.22 7.60 8.95
CA PHE A 65 -7.81 6.37 8.44
C PHE A 65 -9.33 6.46 8.32
N THR A 66 -9.88 5.70 7.37
CA THR A 66 -11.33 5.60 7.15
C THR A 66 -11.68 4.18 6.73
N ASP A 67 -12.92 3.77 7.01
CA ASP A 67 -13.50 2.52 6.50
C ASP A 67 -14.35 2.76 5.24
N ASP A 68 -14.52 4.01 4.84
CA ASP A 68 -15.34 4.38 3.70
C ASP A 68 -14.48 4.60 2.46
N SER A 69 -14.59 3.70 1.49
CA SER A 69 -13.82 3.79 0.24
C SER A 69 -14.15 5.02 -0.59
N ASN A 70 -15.33 5.62 -0.40
CA ASN A 70 -15.69 6.87 -1.09
C ASN A 70 -14.90 8.07 -0.54
N LYS A 71 -14.41 7.98 0.67
CA LYS A 71 -13.66 9.06 1.33
C LYS A 71 -12.15 8.85 1.28
N ALA A 72 -11.70 7.64 0.97
CA ALA A 72 -10.28 7.29 1.01
C ALA A 72 -9.50 7.98 -0.12
N ASP A 73 -8.36 8.54 0.22
CA ASP A 73 -7.40 9.08 -0.75
C ASP A 73 -6.37 8.04 -1.16
N VAL A 74 -6.10 7.08 -0.27
CA VAL A 74 -5.23 5.92 -0.52
C VAL A 74 -5.96 4.67 -0.04
N VAL A 75 -6.00 3.64 -0.87
CA VAL A 75 -6.56 2.32 -0.51
C VAL A 75 -5.48 1.29 -0.72
N ILE A 76 -5.20 0.47 0.30
CA ILE A 76 -4.22 -0.62 0.20
C ILE A 76 -4.89 -1.92 0.65
N TYR A 77 -4.92 -2.90 -0.26
CA TYR A 77 -5.39 -4.25 0.02
C TYR A 77 -4.21 -5.20 0.18
N ASN A 78 -4.11 -5.82 1.34
CA ASN A 78 -3.11 -6.83 1.64
C ASN A 78 -3.74 -8.21 1.52
N THR A 79 -3.19 -9.07 0.67
CA THR A 79 -3.86 -10.27 0.19
C THR A 79 -3.02 -11.53 0.36
N CYS A 80 -3.68 -12.64 0.64
CA CYS A 80 -3.06 -13.94 0.83
C CYS A 80 -3.28 -14.84 -0.41
N ALA A 81 -2.22 -15.55 -0.83
CA ALA A 81 -2.25 -16.46 -1.97
C ALA A 81 -2.97 -17.78 -1.70
N VAL A 82 -3.06 -18.18 -0.43
CA VAL A 82 -3.54 -19.52 -0.06
C VAL A 82 -4.99 -19.56 0.41
N ARG A 83 -5.64 -18.40 0.55
CA ARG A 83 -7.05 -18.34 0.94
C ARG A 83 -7.95 -18.43 -0.28
N GLU A 84 -8.81 -19.45 -0.28
CA GLU A 84 -9.84 -19.60 -1.29
C GLU A 84 -10.79 -18.40 -1.25
N ASN A 85 -11.15 -17.88 -2.41
CA ASN A 85 -12.00 -16.70 -2.60
C ASN A 85 -11.36 -15.34 -2.27
N ALA A 86 -10.14 -15.28 -1.72
CA ALA A 86 -9.46 -14.01 -1.47
C ALA A 86 -9.25 -13.25 -2.79
N GLU A 87 -8.83 -13.95 -3.83
CA GLU A 87 -8.64 -13.40 -5.17
C GLU A 87 -9.93 -12.77 -5.71
N GLN A 88 -11.04 -13.50 -5.65
CA GLN A 88 -12.33 -13.01 -6.15
C GLN A 88 -12.81 -11.79 -5.37
N LYS A 89 -12.64 -11.77 -4.05
CA LYS A 89 -13.01 -10.64 -3.21
C LYS A 89 -12.21 -9.40 -3.55
N VAL A 90 -10.91 -9.54 -3.72
CA VAL A 90 -10.03 -8.42 -4.06
C VAL A 90 -10.39 -7.86 -5.43
N PHE A 91 -10.56 -8.70 -6.44
CA PHE A 91 -10.92 -8.23 -7.78
C PHE A 91 -12.32 -7.60 -7.82
N GLY A 92 -13.27 -8.12 -7.04
CA GLY A 92 -14.57 -7.49 -6.89
C GLY A 92 -14.48 -6.10 -6.27
N ARG A 93 -13.69 -5.94 -5.22
CA ARG A 93 -13.45 -4.64 -4.59
C ARG A 93 -12.73 -3.67 -5.53
N LEU A 94 -11.74 -4.16 -6.29
CA LEU A 94 -11.04 -3.33 -7.27
C LEU A 94 -12.00 -2.81 -8.35
N GLY A 95 -12.98 -3.60 -8.75
CA GLY A 95 -14.02 -3.16 -9.69
C GLY A 95 -14.87 -2.01 -9.13
N ILE A 96 -15.21 -2.06 -7.85
CA ILE A 96 -15.92 -0.98 -7.16
C ILE A 96 -15.06 0.28 -7.09
N LEU A 97 -13.78 0.12 -6.74
CA LEU A 97 -12.85 1.25 -6.65
C LEU A 97 -12.63 1.92 -8.00
N LYS A 98 -12.71 1.18 -9.09
CA LYS A 98 -12.62 1.75 -10.44
C LYS A 98 -13.66 2.85 -10.65
N HIS A 99 -14.90 2.58 -10.26
CA HIS A 99 -15.99 3.56 -10.38
C HIS A 99 -15.77 4.78 -9.49
N ILE A 100 -15.32 4.56 -8.27
CA ILE A 100 -15.01 5.65 -7.33
C ILE A 100 -13.89 6.52 -7.90
N LYS A 101 -12.85 5.91 -8.45
CA LYS A 101 -11.70 6.61 -9.01
C LYS A 101 -12.04 7.42 -10.25
N GLU A 102 -13.04 7.03 -11.02
CA GLU A 102 -13.51 7.80 -12.18
C GLU A 102 -13.90 9.23 -11.78
N GLU A 103 -14.48 9.41 -10.59
CA GLU A 103 -14.83 10.72 -10.03
C GLU A 103 -13.71 11.32 -9.19
N ARG A 104 -12.89 10.49 -8.54
CA ARG A 104 -11.78 10.91 -7.67
C ARG A 104 -10.45 10.45 -8.26
N LYS A 105 -9.99 11.11 -9.31
CA LYS A 105 -8.82 10.72 -10.11
C LYS A 105 -7.52 10.68 -9.33
N ASP A 106 -7.43 11.42 -8.23
CA ASP A 106 -6.23 11.48 -7.38
C ASP A 106 -6.15 10.34 -6.36
N MET A 107 -7.18 9.49 -6.27
CA MET A 107 -7.16 8.31 -5.40
C MET A 107 -6.05 7.36 -5.84
N VAL A 108 -5.27 6.89 -4.88
CA VAL A 108 -4.22 5.89 -5.12
C VAL A 108 -4.68 4.54 -4.61
N ILE A 109 -4.62 3.53 -5.45
CA ILE A 109 -5.06 2.17 -5.14
C ILE A 109 -3.85 1.25 -5.19
N GLY A 110 -3.57 0.55 -4.08
CA GLY A 110 -2.49 -0.39 -3.96
C GLY A 110 -2.97 -1.79 -3.60
N VAL A 111 -2.28 -2.80 -4.14
CA VAL A 111 -2.50 -4.21 -3.81
C VAL A 111 -1.15 -4.81 -3.44
N CYS A 112 -1.09 -5.49 -2.32
CA CYS A 112 0.16 -6.11 -1.85
C CYS A 112 -0.10 -7.48 -1.21
N GLY A 113 0.97 -8.09 -0.75
CA GLY A 113 0.94 -9.40 -0.11
C GLY A 113 1.42 -10.50 -1.05
N CYS A 114 1.36 -11.74 -0.57
CA CYS A 114 1.89 -12.87 -1.32
C CYS A 114 1.05 -13.21 -2.58
N MET A 115 -0.20 -12.79 -2.64
CA MET A 115 -1.05 -13.03 -3.82
C MET A 115 -0.47 -12.38 -5.09
N VAL A 116 0.08 -11.17 -4.98
CA VAL A 116 0.60 -10.45 -6.15
C VAL A 116 1.93 -11.00 -6.66
N GLN A 117 2.57 -11.90 -5.94
CA GLN A 117 3.76 -12.61 -6.40
C GLN A 117 3.45 -13.68 -7.44
N GLN A 118 2.18 -14.05 -7.59
CA GLN A 118 1.75 -14.96 -8.64
C GLN A 118 1.64 -14.19 -9.97
N GLU A 119 2.34 -14.68 -10.98
CA GLU A 119 2.42 -14.01 -12.28
C GLU A 119 1.04 -13.73 -12.91
N HIS A 120 0.12 -14.70 -12.84
CA HIS A 120 -1.22 -14.53 -13.42
C HIS A 120 -2.02 -13.42 -12.74
N ILE A 121 -1.79 -13.18 -11.45
CA ILE A 121 -2.45 -12.10 -10.70
C ILE A 121 -1.94 -10.75 -11.17
N THR A 122 -0.63 -10.59 -11.26
CA THR A 122 -0.01 -9.34 -11.72
C THR A 122 -0.43 -9.02 -13.14
N GLU A 123 -0.44 -10.01 -14.02
CA GLU A 123 -0.90 -9.85 -15.40
C GLU A 123 -2.35 -9.41 -15.47
N LYS A 124 -3.23 -10.00 -14.66
CA LYS A 124 -4.64 -9.63 -14.61
C LYS A 124 -4.82 -8.18 -14.12
N ILE A 125 -4.06 -7.79 -13.11
CA ILE A 125 -4.09 -6.40 -12.62
C ILE A 125 -3.70 -5.43 -13.73
N LYS A 126 -2.61 -5.71 -14.44
CA LYS A 126 -2.13 -4.86 -15.52
C LYS A 126 -3.13 -4.75 -16.69
N LYS A 127 -3.82 -5.84 -17.02
CA LYS A 127 -4.72 -5.89 -18.19
C LYS A 127 -6.15 -5.44 -17.89
N VAL A 128 -6.67 -5.81 -16.72
CA VAL A 128 -8.10 -5.63 -16.39
C VAL A 128 -8.31 -4.53 -15.36
N HIS A 129 -7.32 -4.31 -14.49
CA HIS A 129 -7.42 -3.37 -13.39
C HIS A 129 -6.35 -2.27 -13.51
N GLU A 130 -6.32 -1.60 -14.66
CA GLU A 130 -5.34 -0.53 -14.96
C GLU A 130 -5.43 0.66 -13.99
N HIS A 131 -6.52 0.79 -13.26
CA HIS A 131 -6.73 1.83 -12.26
C HIS A 131 -5.93 1.58 -10.97
N VAL A 132 -5.32 0.41 -10.81
CA VAL A 132 -4.43 0.12 -9.68
C VAL A 132 -3.09 0.83 -9.91
N ASP A 133 -2.67 1.62 -8.93
CA ASP A 133 -1.47 2.47 -9.04
C ASP A 133 -0.23 1.84 -8.45
N LEU A 134 -0.39 0.86 -7.57
CA LEU A 134 0.70 0.32 -6.78
C LEU A 134 0.51 -1.19 -6.55
N VAL A 135 1.53 -1.97 -6.89
CA VAL A 135 1.54 -3.43 -6.65
C VAL A 135 2.88 -3.80 -6.05
N PHE A 136 2.91 -4.38 -4.86
CA PHE A 136 4.17 -4.80 -4.24
C PHE A 136 4.02 -6.10 -3.45
N GLY A 137 5.06 -6.92 -3.49
CA GLY A 137 5.15 -8.16 -2.73
C GLY A 137 5.57 -7.94 -1.29
N THR A 138 5.54 -9.01 -0.49
CA THR A 138 5.89 -8.96 0.93
C THR A 138 7.32 -8.50 1.18
N HIS A 139 8.26 -8.84 0.28
CA HIS A 139 9.66 -8.42 0.38
C HIS A 139 9.85 -6.90 0.23
N ALA A 140 8.92 -6.24 -0.43
CA ALA A 140 8.97 -4.80 -0.68
C ALA A 140 8.12 -3.99 0.31
N LEU A 141 7.61 -4.63 1.36
CA LEU A 141 6.76 -3.98 2.37
C LEU A 141 7.46 -2.76 2.99
N TYR A 142 8.74 -2.88 3.31
CA TYR A 142 9.52 -1.80 3.91
C TYR A 142 9.66 -0.59 2.98
N LYS A 143 9.53 -0.81 1.67
CA LYS A 143 9.60 0.24 0.65
C LYS A 143 8.27 0.94 0.39
N MET A 144 7.23 0.58 1.13
CA MET A 144 5.89 1.15 0.88
C MET A 144 5.91 2.70 0.80
N PRO A 145 6.63 3.42 1.67
CA PRO A 145 6.68 4.89 1.55
C PRO A 145 7.24 5.38 0.22
N GLU A 146 8.34 4.78 -0.26
CA GLU A 146 8.93 5.11 -1.55
C GLU A 146 7.98 4.80 -2.70
N LEU A 147 7.39 3.59 -2.69
CA LEU A 147 6.51 3.12 -3.75
C LEU A 147 5.23 3.96 -3.81
N LEU A 148 4.69 4.32 -2.65
CA LEU A 148 3.52 5.20 -2.56
C LEU A 148 3.83 6.59 -3.09
N TYR A 149 4.97 7.15 -2.71
CA TYR A 149 5.42 8.46 -3.21
C TYR A 149 5.54 8.45 -4.74
N ARG A 150 6.16 7.41 -5.28
CA ARG A 150 6.30 7.24 -6.73
C ARG A 150 4.93 7.08 -7.42
N ALA A 151 4.03 6.30 -6.86
CA ALA A 151 2.69 6.12 -7.41
C ALA A 151 1.91 7.45 -7.47
N ILE A 152 2.06 8.29 -6.46
CA ILE A 152 1.42 9.61 -6.42
C ILE A 152 1.99 10.55 -7.50
N HIS A 153 3.31 10.54 -7.69
CA HIS A 153 3.99 11.54 -8.54
C HIS A 153 4.23 11.10 -9.98
N GLU A 154 4.42 9.80 -10.22
CA GLU A 154 4.73 9.29 -11.58
C GLU A 154 3.49 9.06 -12.44
N LYS A 155 2.32 8.98 -11.85
CA LYS A 155 1.02 8.76 -12.54
C LYS A 155 1.00 7.53 -13.45
N LYS A 156 1.74 6.50 -13.07
CA LYS A 156 1.76 5.20 -13.72
C LYS A 156 1.76 4.11 -12.65
N THR A 157 1.37 2.88 -13.01
CA THR A 157 1.39 1.76 -12.08
C THR A 157 2.84 1.44 -11.68
N VAL A 158 3.11 1.50 -10.38
CA VAL A 158 4.41 1.14 -9.79
C VAL A 158 4.30 -0.30 -9.32
N VAL A 159 5.19 -1.17 -9.79
CA VAL A 159 5.18 -2.60 -9.48
C VAL A 159 6.52 -3.01 -8.90
N ASP A 160 6.51 -3.62 -7.72
CA ASP A 160 7.70 -4.19 -7.08
C ASP A 160 7.35 -5.57 -6.53
N ILE A 161 7.51 -6.59 -7.36
CA ILE A 161 7.19 -7.99 -7.04
C ILE A 161 8.39 -8.93 -7.18
N ASP A 162 9.57 -8.39 -7.41
CA ASP A 162 10.77 -9.20 -7.56
C ASP A 162 11.16 -9.79 -6.21
N SER A 163 11.01 -11.10 -6.09
CA SER A 163 11.29 -11.87 -4.87
C SER A 163 12.69 -12.45 -4.84
N SER A 164 13.52 -12.17 -5.83
CA SER A 164 14.84 -12.82 -5.96
C SER A 164 15.77 -12.51 -4.79
N ASP A 165 15.58 -11.40 -4.11
CA ASP A 165 16.47 -10.97 -3.03
C ASP A 165 15.90 -11.11 -1.61
N GLY A 166 14.63 -11.42 -1.44
CA GLY A 166 14.00 -11.74 -0.14
C GLY A 166 14.45 -10.91 1.06
N ALA A 167 14.39 -9.58 0.97
CA ALA A 167 14.80 -8.71 2.07
C ALA A 167 13.81 -8.75 3.23
N ILE A 168 14.31 -8.97 4.46
CA ILE A 168 13.49 -8.95 5.68
C ILE A 168 13.78 -7.65 6.44
N ALA A 169 12.74 -6.90 6.73
CA ALA A 169 12.83 -5.73 7.60
C ALA A 169 12.51 -6.14 9.04
N GLU A 170 13.54 -6.43 9.82
CA GLU A 170 13.35 -6.80 11.22
C GLU A 170 13.05 -5.59 12.13
N ASP A 171 13.44 -4.41 11.70
CA ASP A 171 13.37 -3.18 12.49
C ASP A 171 12.32 -2.16 12.03
N ILE A 172 11.32 -2.58 11.27
CA ILE A 172 10.19 -1.67 10.99
C ILE A 172 9.40 -1.51 12.29
N PRO A 173 9.31 -0.29 12.84
CA PRO A 173 8.53 -0.09 14.05
C PRO A 173 7.09 -0.52 13.81
N ILE A 174 6.65 -1.51 14.58
CA ILE A 174 5.24 -1.86 14.61
C ILE A 174 4.56 -0.78 15.43
N MET A 175 4.05 0.22 14.78
CA MET A 175 3.12 1.12 15.45
C MET A 175 1.77 0.42 15.45
N ARG A 176 1.43 -0.15 16.58
CA ARG A 176 0.08 -0.62 16.78
C ARG A 176 -0.82 0.60 16.86
N ASP A 177 -1.92 0.49 16.18
CA ASP A 177 -3.01 1.45 16.27
C ASP A 177 -3.73 1.18 17.59
N ASP A 178 -3.08 1.54 18.70
CA ASP A 178 -3.75 1.53 19.99
C ASP A 178 -4.59 2.81 20.06
N ASP A 179 -5.86 2.64 19.93
CA ASP A 179 -6.85 3.68 20.21
C ASP A 179 -6.70 4.21 21.63
#